data_ae09dd0f466c86f67340a46d9e66530b
#
_entry.id   ae09dd0f466c86f67340a46d9e66530b
#
_cell.length_a   1.000
_cell.length_b   1.000
_cell.length_c   1.000
_cell.angle_alpha   90.00
_cell.angle_beta   90.00
_cell.angle_gamma   90.00
#
_symmetry.space_group_name_H-M   'P 1'
#
loop_
_entity.id
_entity.type
_entity.pdbx_description
1 polymer ?
#
loop_
_entity_poly.entity_id
_entity_poly.type
_entity_poly.pdbx_seq_one_letter_code
_entity_poly.pdbx_strand_id
1 'polypeptide(L)'
;MKLTYKEDFYLIEKLFQLRMTNFQEHALTDDEKEKLQGKVIVLFGASSGIGFDLMNLCCDCGAVVYGFSRSMNHVDIQDLDSVRSAFSSVAKEVNRIDYVIDTASVLYKEPLAYMSYEQIEETIDINYKGMVHVAKEAYPYLEKSCGQLVFYTSSSYTRGRMNYSIYSSTKCATVNFVQALAEEWGSLGIRVNCVNPERTKTPMRTKNFGIEPEDTLLKSMDVAVATAKLLVSDLTGQVIDIKLKL
;
A
#
# COMPACT_ATOMS: atom_id res chain seq x y z
N MET A 1 -14.13 28.98 -3.23
CA MET A 1 -15.27 28.14 -3.66
C MET A 1 -16.32 28.20 -2.57
N LYS A 2 -17.60 28.42 -2.90
CA LYS A 2 -18.67 28.50 -1.89
C LYS A 2 -19.32 27.11 -1.82
N LEU A 3 -19.38 26.55 -0.62
CA LEU A 3 -20.08 25.28 -0.35
C LEU A 3 -21.59 25.57 -0.32
N THR A 4 -22.33 25.08 -1.28
CA THR A 4 -23.76 25.36 -1.42
C THR A 4 -24.62 24.09 -1.39
N TYR A 5 -24.08 22.96 -1.83
CA TYR A 5 -24.76 21.67 -1.90
C TYR A 5 -23.95 20.56 -1.25
N LYS A 6 -24.60 19.44 -0.87
CA LYS A 6 -23.90 18.27 -0.30
C LYS A 6 -22.84 17.70 -1.24
N GLU A 7 -23.08 17.76 -2.52
CA GLU A 7 -22.17 17.31 -3.57
C GLU A 7 -20.88 18.12 -3.62
N ASP A 8 -20.91 19.40 -3.20
CA ASP A 8 -19.73 20.26 -3.12
C ASP A 8 -18.70 19.72 -2.11
N PHE A 9 -19.14 19.01 -1.05
CA PHE A 9 -18.24 18.38 -0.09
C PHE A 9 -17.41 17.27 -0.74
N TYR A 10 -18.03 16.40 -1.53
CA TYR A 10 -17.31 15.35 -2.25
C TYR A 10 -16.34 15.94 -3.28
N LEU A 11 -16.75 17.00 -3.95
CA LEU A 11 -15.91 17.68 -4.92
C LEU A 11 -14.70 18.36 -4.27
N ILE A 12 -14.92 19.01 -3.12
CA ILE A 12 -13.85 19.66 -2.37
C ILE A 12 -12.90 18.63 -1.76
N GLU A 13 -13.40 17.57 -1.15
CA GLU A 13 -12.57 16.48 -0.65
C GLU A 13 -11.69 15.91 -1.76
N LYS A 14 -12.27 15.68 -2.95
CA LYS A 14 -11.51 15.21 -4.12
C LYS A 14 -10.50 16.25 -4.62
N LEU A 15 -10.83 17.53 -4.58
CA LEU A 15 -9.91 18.63 -4.94
C LEU A 15 -8.78 18.78 -3.91
N PHE A 16 -9.05 18.56 -2.61
CA PHE A 16 -8.01 18.50 -1.59
C PHE A 16 -7.08 17.32 -1.81
N GLN A 17 -7.63 16.12 -2.07
CA GLN A 17 -6.84 14.94 -2.43
C GLN A 17 -5.98 15.20 -3.66
N LEU A 18 -6.49 15.87 -4.69
CA LEU A 18 -5.74 16.21 -5.90
C LEU A 18 -4.65 17.29 -5.68
N ARG A 19 -4.83 18.21 -4.73
CA ARG A 19 -3.81 19.21 -4.38
C ARG A 19 -2.66 18.65 -3.55
N MET A 20 -2.88 17.55 -2.85
CA MET A 20 -1.86 16.86 -2.06
C MET A 20 -0.92 15.96 -2.89
N THR A 21 -1.13 15.86 -4.22
CA THR A 21 -0.46 14.89 -5.09
C THR A 21 0.89 15.33 -5.66
N ASN A 22 1.62 16.21 -5.01
CA ASN A 22 3.02 16.49 -5.39
C ASN A 22 4.01 15.36 -5.02
N PHE A 23 3.49 14.18 -4.59
CA PHE A 23 4.31 13.00 -4.35
C PHE A 23 4.97 12.43 -5.60
N GLN A 24 4.50 12.81 -6.79
CA GLN A 24 5.04 12.34 -8.08
C GLN A 24 6.24 13.14 -8.59
N GLU A 25 6.60 14.25 -7.97
CA GLU A 25 7.68 15.10 -8.46
C GLU A 25 9.02 14.67 -7.88
N HIS A 26 9.83 14.09 -8.77
CA HIS A 26 11.27 13.86 -8.58
C HIS A 26 11.70 12.84 -7.50
N ALA A 27 13.00 12.55 -7.50
CA ALA A 27 13.66 11.78 -6.45
C ALA A 27 13.37 12.35 -5.04
N LEU A 28 13.62 11.56 -4.00
CA LEU A 28 13.58 12.03 -2.62
C LEU A 28 14.54 13.21 -2.45
N THR A 29 14.09 14.25 -1.76
CA THR A 29 14.96 15.33 -1.31
C THR A 29 15.89 14.82 -0.21
N ASP A 30 16.97 15.56 0.07
CA ASP A 30 17.91 15.15 1.12
C ASP A 30 17.25 15.18 2.51
N ASP A 31 16.33 16.11 2.79
CA ASP A 31 15.50 16.12 4.01
C ASP A 31 14.62 14.88 4.14
N GLU A 32 13.99 14.42 3.04
CA GLU A 32 13.17 13.21 3.03
C GLU A 32 14.02 11.94 3.26
N LYS A 33 15.23 11.88 2.70
CA LYS A 33 16.17 10.79 2.95
C LYS A 33 16.64 10.78 4.41
N GLU A 34 16.97 11.94 4.97
CA GLU A 34 17.40 12.07 6.36
C GLU A 34 16.30 11.60 7.33
N LYS A 35 15.04 11.91 7.04
CA LYS A 35 13.89 11.43 7.83
C LYS A 35 13.69 9.91 7.77
N LEU A 36 14.14 9.25 6.71
CA LEU A 36 14.11 7.79 6.59
C LEU A 36 15.29 7.11 7.28
N GLN A 37 16.40 7.82 7.46
CA GLN A 37 17.61 7.25 8.04
C GLN A 37 17.33 6.69 9.45
N GLY A 38 17.75 5.44 9.67
CA GLY A 38 17.59 4.74 10.95
C GLY A 38 16.14 4.33 11.27
N LYS A 39 15.15 4.60 10.40
CA LYS A 39 13.79 4.12 10.57
C LYS A 39 13.69 2.63 10.36
N VAL A 40 12.87 1.97 11.16
CA VAL A 40 12.58 0.54 11.05
C VAL A 40 11.28 0.34 10.28
N ILE A 41 11.37 -0.41 9.19
CA ILE A 41 10.29 -0.65 8.24
C ILE A 41 10.00 -2.16 8.16
N VAL A 42 8.76 -2.55 8.35
CA VAL A 42 8.25 -3.90 8.05
C VAL A 42 7.46 -3.83 6.75
N LEU A 43 7.87 -4.61 5.75
CA LEU A 43 7.31 -4.58 4.41
C LEU A 43 6.86 -5.97 3.95
N PHE A 44 5.57 -6.17 3.81
CA PHE A 44 5.00 -7.38 3.20
C PHE A 44 4.87 -7.20 1.68
N GLY A 45 5.14 -8.27 0.91
CA GLY A 45 5.17 -8.25 -0.55
C GLY A 45 6.50 -7.75 -1.14
N ALA A 46 7.61 -7.89 -0.42
CA ALA A 46 8.93 -7.34 -0.75
C ALA A 46 9.65 -8.04 -1.93
N SER A 47 9.14 -9.17 -2.43
CA SER A 47 9.91 -10.01 -3.39
C SER A 47 9.94 -9.51 -4.83
N SER A 48 9.04 -8.60 -5.20
CA SER A 48 8.95 -8.14 -6.60
C SER A 48 8.19 -6.81 -6.72
N GLY A 49 8.30 -6.18 -7.91
CA GLY A 49 7.54 -5.00 -8.27
C GLY A 49 7.73 -3.83 -7.29
N ILE A 50 6.64 -3.18 -6.91
CA ILE A 50 6.68 -1.98 -6.07
C ILE A 50 7.34 -2.24 -4.71
N GLY A 51 7.01 -3.36 -4.06
CA GLY A 51 7.58 -3.69 -2.74
C GLY A 51 9.09 -3.90 -2.79
N PHE A 52 9.60 -4.57 -3.82
CA PHE A 52 11.04 -4.76 -4.02
C PHE A 52 11.77 -3.43 -4.23
N ASP A 53 11.25 -2.56 -5.10
CA ASP A 53 11.87 -1.26 -5.35
C ASP A 53 11.81 -0.35 -4.13
N LEU A 54 10.69 -0.38 -3.38
CA LEU A 54 10.55 0.39 -2.14
C LEU A 54 11.53 -0.09 -1.06
N MET A 55 11.70 -1.41 -0.90
CA MET A 55 12.67 -1.98 0.03
C MET A 55 14.07 -1.46 -0.26
N ASN A 56 14.52 -1.58 -1.52
CA ASN A 56 15.85 -1.13 -1.92
C ASN A 56 16.03 0.38 -1.73
N LEU A 57 15.04 1.19 -2.17
CA LEU A 57 15.08 2.63 -2.00
C LEU A 57 15.21 3.06 -0.53
N CYS A 58 14.44 2.44 0.37
CA CYS A 58 14.49 2.75 1.79
C CYS A 58 15.84 2.31 2.41
N CYS A 59 16.37 1.15 2.02
CA CYS A 59 17.70 0.71 2.43
C CYS A 59 18.79 1.69 1.97
N ASP A 60 18.72 2.16 0.73
CA ASP A 60 19.65 3.16 0.17
C ASP A 60 19.59 4.50 0.92
N CYS A 61 18.42 4.82 1.52
CA CYS A 61 18.26 5.98 2.42
C CYS A 61 18.66 5.71 3.88
N GLY A 62 19.26 4.54 4.18
CA GLY A 62 19.74 4.19 5.52
C GLY A 62 18.65 3.72 6.49
N ALA A 63 17.47 3.35 6.01
CA ALA A 63 16.45 2.69 6.82
C ALA A 63 16.79 1.20 7.03
N VAL A 64 16.33 0.63 8.14
CA VAL A 64 16.40 -0.82 8.43
C VAL A 64 15.10 -1.47 7.95
N VAL A 65 15.16 -2.24 6.86
CA VAL A 65 13.96 -2.80 6.23
C VAL A 65 13.91 -4.32 6.41
N TYR A 66 12.83 -4.80 7.02
CA TYR A 66 12.48 -6.21 7.12
C TYR A 66 11.45 -6.55 6.06
N GLY A 67 11.91 -7.14 4.96
CA GLY A 67 11.07 -7.53 3.83
C GLY A 67 10.55 -8.95 3.97
N PHE A 68 9.22 -9.13 3.80
CA PHE A 68 8.55 -10.41 3.90
C PHE A 68 7.77 -10.76 2.63
N SER A 69 7.82 -12.02 2.23
CA SER A 69 6.99 -12.58 1.17
C SER A 69 6.98 -14.11 1.17
N ARG A 70 6.04 -14.71 0.46
CA ARG A 70 5.99 -16.17 0.28
C ARG A 70 7.25 -16.73 -0.37
N SER A 71 7.83 -16.02 -1.33
CA SER A 71 9.00 -16.50 -2.09
C SER A 71 10.36 -16.21 -1.45
N MET A 72 10.48 -15.18 -0.60
CA MET A 72 11.74 -14.82 0.06
C MET A 72 11.98 -15.62 1.35
N ASN A 73 10.98 -15.67 2.20
CA ASN A 73 11.11 -16.20 3.56
C ASN A 73 9.85 -16.92 4.05
N HIS A 74 9.03 -17.40 3.12
CA HIS A 74 7.82 -18.20 3.37
C HIS A 74 6.78 -17.51 4.27
N VAL A 75 6.79 -16.19 4.35
CA VAL A 75 5.76 -15.44 5.08
C VAL A 75 4.54 -15.24 4.20
N ASP A 76 3.42 -15.77 4.65
CA ASP A 76 2.12 -15.65 3.97
C ASP A 76 1.14 -14.84 4.84
N ILE A 77 0.64 -13.72 4.32
CA ILE A 77 -0.29 -12.86 5.05
C ILE A 77 -1.68 -13.48 5.24
N GLN A 78 -2.04 -14.52 4.47
CA GLN A 78 -3.29 -15.26 4.68
C GLN A 78 -3.28 -16.00 6.04
N ASP A 79 -2.09 -16.42 6.47
CA ASP A 79 -1.87 -17.12 7.73
C ASP A 79 -1.50 -16.11 8.84
N LEU A 80 -2.38 -16.00 9.82
CA LEU A 80 -2.21 -15.12 10.97
C LEU A 80 -0.94 -15.44 11.77
N ASP A 81 -0.62 -16.73 11.96
CA ASP A 81 0.55 -17.12 12.74
C ASP A 81 1.84 -16.81 12.00
N SER A 82 1.82 -16.87 10.67
CA SER A 82 2.92 -16.39 9.81
C SER A 82 3.16 -14.88 9.98
N VAL A 83 2.09 -14.07 9.98
CA VAL A 83 2.19 -12.62 10.23
C VAL A 83 2.71 -12.31 11.63
N ARG A 84 2.17 -12.98 12.66
CA ARG A 84 2.64 -12.84 14.05
C ARG A 84 4.12 -13.18 14.21
N SER A 85 4.54 -14.27 13.58
CA SER A 85 5.92 -14.72 13.61
C SER A 85 6.85 -13.70 12.95
N ALA A 86 6.42 -13.09 11.84
CA ALA A 86 7.18 -12.03 11.17
C ALA A 86 7.38 -10.81 12.09
N PHE A 87 6.32 -10.27 12.69
CA PHE A 87 6.45 -9.17 13.65
C PHE A 87 7.27 -9.54 14.87
N SER A 88 7.08 -10.75 15.41
CA SER A 88 7.83 -11.23 16.57
C SER A 88 9.32 -11.39 16.27
N SER A 89 9.70 -11.80 15.06
CA SER A 89 11.10 -11.90 14.65
C SER A 89 11.76 -10.53 14.62
N VAL A 90 11.07 -9.53 14.05
CA VAL A 90 11.56 -8.14 14.01
C VAL A 90 11.69 -7.58 15.42
N ALA A 91 10.69 -7.77 16.27
CA ALA A 91 10.67 -7.25 17.63
C ALA A 91 11.76 -7.84 18.55
N LYS A 92 12.34 -9.00 18.20
CA LYS A 92 13.51 -9.57 18.91
C LYS A 92 14.81 -8.87 18.56
N GLU A 93 14.91 -8.27 17.38
CA GLU A 93 16.11 -7.62 16.88
C GLU A 93 16.12 -6.12 17.16
N VAL A 94 14.90 -5.50 17.11
CA VAL A 94 14.74 -4.06 17.25
C VAL A 94 13.62 -3.73 18.23
N ASN A 95 13.77 -2.61 18.96
CA ASN A 95 12.79 -2.19 19.96
C ASN A 95 11.65 -1.32 19.38
N ARG A 96 11.71 -0.99 18.10
CA ARG A 96 10.80 -0.04 17.48
C ARG A 96 10.51 -0.45 16.05
N ILE A 97 9.26 -0.27 15.61
CA ILE A 97 8.84 -0.34 14.21
C ILE A 97 8.18 1.00 13.90
N ASP A 98 8.73 1.75 12.94
CA ASP A 98 8.24 3.07 12.57
C ASP A 98 7.18 3.00 11.46
N TYR A 99 7.38 2.10 10.51
CA TYR A 99 6.49 1.98 9.36
C TYR A 99 6.16 0.52 9.07
N VAL A 100 4.90 0.26 8.75
CA VAL A 100 4.44 -1.03 8.23
C VAL A 100 3.78 -0.79 6.87
N ILE A 101 4.18 -1.59 5.88
CA ILE A 101 3.71 -1.45 4.51
C ILE A 101 3.28 -2.81 4.00
N ASP A 102 2.09 -2.90 3.42
CA ASP A 102 1.64 -4.11 2.75
C ASP A 102 1.38 -3.85 1.26
N THR A 103 2.25 -4.42 0.44
CA THR A 103 2.14 -4.43 -1.03
C THR A 103 1.67 -5.79 -1.56
N ALA A 104 1.50 -6.79 -0.68
CA ALA A 104 1.10 -8.12 -1.09
C ALA A 104 -0.31 -8.12 -1.68
N SER A 105 -0.46 -8.71 -2.84
CA SER A 105 -1.75 -8.79 -3.53
C SER A 105 -1.72 -9.84 -4.61
N VAL A 106 -2.88 -10.38 -4.95
CA VAL A 106 -3.08 -11.23 -6.13
C VAL A 106 -4.18 -10.66 -7.01
N LEU A 107 -4.07 -10.90 -8.30
CA LEU A 107 -5.05 -10.55 -9.32
C LEU A 107 -5.25 -11.72 -10.26
N TYR A 108 -6.49 -12.14 -10.41
CA TYR A 108 -6.97 -13.03 -11.46
C TYR A 108 -7.87 -12.23 -12.41
N LYS A 109 -7.50 -12.22 -13.69
CA LYS A 109 -8.26 -11.51 -14.73
C LYS A 109 -9.14 -12.51 -15.47
N GLU A 110 -10.30 -12.75 -14.89
CA GLU A 110 -11.28 -13.70 -15.43
C GLU A 110 -12.70 -13.25 -15.08
N PRO A 111 -13.71 -13.48 -15.96
CA PRO A 111 -15.11 -13.27 -15.61
C PRO A 111 -15.50 -14.13 -14.41
N LEU A 112 -16.26 -13.57 -13.46
CA LEU A 112 -16.67 -14.26 -12.23
C LEU A 112 -17.31 -15.63 -12.49
N ALA A 113 -18.06 -15.77 -13.57
CA ALA A 113 -18.72 -17.01 -13.93
C ALA A 113 -17.76 -18.17 -14.25
N TYR A 114 -16.49 -17.89 -14.52
CA TYR A 114 -15.46 -18.88 -14.86
C TYR A 114 -14.35 -18.97 -13.82
N MET A 115 -14.30 -18.04 -12.85
CA MET A 115 -13.33 -18.12 -11.75
C MET A 115 -13.58 -19.38 -10.93
N SER A 116 -12.51 -20.08 -10.56
CA SER A 116 -12.62 -21.14 -9.57
C SER A 116 -12.84 -20.56 -8.16
N TYR A 117 -13.43 -21.36 -7.27
CA TYR A 117 -13.59 -20.92 -5.88
C TYR A 117 -12.25 -20.70 -5.19
N GLU A 118 -11.21 -21.45 -5.52
CA GLU A 118 -9.86 -21.29 -5.00
C GLU A 118 -9.27 -19.93 -5.38
N GLN A 119 -9.49 -19.47 -6.62
CA GLN A 119 -9.06 -18.12 -7.06
C GLN A 119 -9.82 -17.01 -6.32
N ILE A 120 -11.11 -17.21 -6.09
CA ILE A 120 -11.96 -16.27 -5.34
C ILE A 120 -11.48 -16.19 -3.89
N GLU A 121 -11.31 -17.33 -3.24
CA GLU A 121 -10.85 -17.44 -1.85
C GLU A 121 -9.45 -16.86 -1.70
N GLU A 122 -8.49 -17.24 -2.54
CA GLU A 122 -7.13 -16.68 -2.50
C GLU A 122 -7.14 -15.15 -2.66
N THR A 123 -7.98 -14.62 -3.56
CA THR A 123 -8.09 -13.17 -3.74
C THR A 123 -8.62 -12.47 -2.49
N ILE A 124 -9.63 -13.02 -1.85
CA ILE A 124 -10.20 -12.48 -0.61
C ILE A 124 -9.21 -12.63 0.54
N ASP A 125 -8.62 -13.81 0.68
CA ASP A 125 -7.72 -14.14 1.78
C ASP A 125 -6.44 -13.30 1.75
N ILE A 126 -5.84 -13.07 0.58
CA ILE A 126 -4.66 -12.20 0.47
C ILE A 126 -5.04 -10.73 0.54
N ASN A 127 -5.95 -10.28 -0.36
CA ASN A 127 -6.15 -8.85 -0.57
C ASN A 127 -7.00 -8.19 0.52
N TYR A 128 -7.74 -8.95 1.32
CA TYR A 128 -8.57 -8.39 2.39
C TYR A 128 -8.24 -8.98 3.76
N LYS A 129 -8.39 -10.28 3.97
CA LYS A 129 -8.13 -10.92 5.27
C LYS A 129 -6.68 -10.75 5.71
N GLY A 130 -5.72 -10.96 4.79
CA GLY A 130 -4.30 -10.76 5.06
C GLY A 130 -3.97 -9.31 5.41
N MET A 131 -4.56 -8.35 4.69
CA MET A 131 -4.46 -6.93 5.02
C MET A 131 -4.94 -6.64 6.45
N VAL A 132 -6.06 -7.25 6.88
CA VAL A 132 -6.59 -7.10 8.25
C VAL A 132 -5.64 -7.74 9.28
N HIS A 133 -5.05 -8.90 8.97
CA HIS A 133 -4.03 -9.53 9.82
C HIS A 133 -2.84 -8.58 10.03
N VAL A 134 -2.30 -8.04 8.94
CA VAL A 134 -1.17 -7.11 9.00
C VAL A 134 -1.51 -5.87 9.83
N ALA A 135 -2.67 -5.26 9.60
CA ALA A 135 -3.09 -4.08 10.36
C ALA A 135 -3.18 -4.36 11.86
N LYS A 136 -3.86 -5.45 12.22
CA LYS A 136 -4.09 -5.79 13.62
C LYS A 136 -2.81 -6.13 14.37
N GLU A 137 -1.91 -6.89 13.74
CA GLU A 137 -0.64 -7.26 14.35
C GLU A 137 0.39 -6.10 14.33
N ALA A 138 0.27 -5.14 13.41
CA ALA A 138 1.08 -3.92 13.39
C ALA A 138 0.74 -2.93 14.53
N TYR A 139 -0.54 -2.89 14.95
CA TYR A 139 -1.06 -1.91 15.88
C TYR A 139 -0.19 -1.69 17.14
N PRO A 140 0.16 -2.73 17.94
CA PRO A 140 0.91 -2.52 19.18
C PRO A 140 2.32 -1.95 18.99
N TYR A 141 2.88 -2.08 17.80
CA TYR A 141 4.20 -1.53 17.46
C TYR A 141 4.08 -0.08 16.99
N LEU A 142 3.08 0.20 16.15
CA LEU A 142 2.82 1.55 15.62
C LEU A 142 2.31 2.51 16.71
N GLU A 143 1.54 2.01 17.68
CA GLU A 143 1.12 2.79 18.86
C GLU A 143 2.33 3.30 19.65
N LYS A 144 3.34 2.44 19.88
CA LYS A 144 4.57 2.81 20.60
C LYS A 144 5.43 3.83 19.86
N SER A 145 5.40 3.79 18.53
CA SER A 145 6.25 4.65 17.69
C SER A 145 5.54 5.90 17.18
N CYS A 146 4.21 6.02 17.34
CA CYS A 146 3.36 6.97 16.61
C CYS A 146 3.62 6.85 15.10
N GLY A 147 3.68 5.60 14.64
CA GLY A 147 4.15 5.24 13.32
C GLY A 147 3.13 5.39 12.20
N GLN A 148 3.38 4.72 11.07
CA GLN A 148 2.48 4.76 9.93
C GLN A 148 2.26 3.39 9.30
N LEU A 149 1.01 3.12 8.91
CA LEU A 149 0.58 1.96 8.14
C LEU A 149 0.21 2.38 6.73
N VAL A 150 0.73 1.69 5.71
CA VAL A 150 0.44 2.00 4.31
C VAL A 150 -0.01 0.74 3.58
N PHE A 151 -1.16 0.83 2.92
CA PHE A 151 -1.71 -0.18 2.03
C PHE A 151 -1.72 0.27 0.58
N TYR A 152 -1.98 -0.67 -0.32
CA TYR A 152 -2.09 -0.39 -1.75
C TYR A 152 -3.47 -0.76 -2.28
N THR A 153 -4.13 0.21 -2.88
CA THR A 153 -5.35 0.01 -3.65
C THR A 153 -5.04 -0.03 -5.16
N SER A 154 -6.00 0.23 -5.98
CA SER A 154 -5.90 0.27 -7.45
C SER A 154 -6.94 1.24 -7.97
N SER A 155 -6.74 1.81 -9.14
CA SER A 155 -7.75 2.65 -9.81
C SER A 155 -9.11 1.96 -9.99
N SER A 156 -9.18 0.64 -9.77
CA SER A 156 -10.43 -0.12 -9.76
C SER A 156 -11.27 0.08 -8.48
N TYR A 157 -10.74 0.76 -7.45
CA TYR A 157 -11.52 1.06 -6.24
C TYR A 157 -12.65 2.06 -6.48
N THR A 158 -12.47 2.99 -7.44
CA THR A 158 -13.49 4.00 -7.77
C THR A 158 -14.61 3.46 -8.63
N ARG A 159 -14.34 2.40 -9.38
CA ARG A 159 -15.30 1.73 -10.26
C ARG A 159 -14.87 0.29 -10.51
N GLY A 160 -15.75 -0.66 -10.28
CA GLY A 160 -15.54 -2.08 -10.62
C GLY A 160 -15.13 -2.26 -12.08
N ARG A 161 -14.24 -3.20 -12.34
CA ARG A 161 -13.74 -3.49 -13.68
C ARG A 161 -14.20 -4.88 -14.12
N MET A 162 -14.58 -4.96 -15.39
CA MET A 162 -14.90 -6.24 -16.02
C MET A 162 -13.72 -7.20 -15.96
N ASN A 163 -13.97 -8.47 -15.72
CA ASN A 163 -13.02 -9.58 -15.64
C ASN A 163 -12.12 -9.61 -14.38
N TYR A 164 -12.30 -8.74 -13.41
CA TYR A 164 -11.63 -8.82 -12.09
C TYR A 164 -12.47 -8.18 -10.99
N SER A 165 -13.74 -8.59 -10.93
CA SER A 165 -14.73 -8.07 -9.98
C SER A 165 -14.30 -8.28 -8.53
N ILE A 166 -13.83 -9.47 -8.15
CA ILE A 166 -13.38 -9.76 -6.78
C ILE A 166 -12.19 -8.88 -6.40
N TYR A 167 -11.18 -8.77 -7.26
CA TYR A 167 -10.05 -7.88 -7.04
C TYR A 167 -10.51 -6.42 -6.83
N SER A 168 -11.38 -5.90 -7.71
CA SER A 168 -11.90 -4.53 -7.59
C SER A 168 -12.62 -4.31 -6.26
N SER A 169 -13.41 -5.29 -5.80
CA SER A 169 -14.13 -5.24 -4.53
C SER A 169 -13.17 -5.19 -3.34
N THR A 170 -12.11 -6.03 -3.34
CA THR A 170 -11.11 -6.00 -2.26
C THR A 170 -10.35 -4.67 -2.24
N LYS A 171 -10.04 -4.08 -3.40
CA LYS A 171 -9.35 -2.78 -3.46
C LYS A 171 -10.24 -1.61 -3.07
N CYS A 172 -11.56 -1.69 -3.26
CA CYS A 172 -12.52 -0.76 -2.69
C CYS A 172 -12.59 -0.90 -1.16
N ALA A 173 -12.65 -2.13 -0.65
CA ALA A 173 -12.63 -2.41 0.78
C ALA A 173 -11.35 -1.88 1.46
N THR A 174 -10.18 -1.96 0.80
CA THR A 174 -8.92 -1.39 1.29
C THR A 174 -9.07 0.11 1.60
N VAL A 175 -9.67 0.88 0.71
CA VAL A 175 -9.83 2.34 0.91
C VAL A 175 -10.72 2.64 2.11
N ASN A 176 -11.87 1.97 2.20
CA ASN A 176 -12.80 2.15 3.32
C ASN A 176 -12.15 1.75 4.65
N PHE A 177 -11.43 0.63 4.68
CA PHE A 177 -10.71 0.15 5.86
C PHE A 177 -9.63 1.13 6.33
N VAL A 178 -8.83 1.67 5.41
CA VAL A 178 -7.80 2.68 5.70
C VAL A 178 -8.40 3.94 6.31
N GLN A 179 -9.53 4.43 5.78
CA GLN A 179 -10.22 5.60 6.31
C GLN A 179 -10.75 5.35 7.72
N ALA A 180 -11.36 4.19 7.97
CA ALA A 180 -11.83 3.82 9.30
C ALA A 180 -10.68 3.73 10.31
N LEU A 181 -9.58 3.05 9.96
CA LEU A 181 -8.42 2.96 10.86
C LEU A 181 -7.75 4.32 11.11
N ALA A 182 -7.73 5.21 10.13
CA ALA A 182 -7.20 6.56 10.31
C ALA A 182 -8.01 7.37 11.37
N GLU A 183 -9.34 7.19 11.40
CA GLU A 183 -10.19 7.78 12.42
C GLU A 183 -10.01 7.10 13.79
N GLU A 184 -9.98 5.76 13.83
CA GLU A 184 -9.80 5.00 15.08
C GLU A 184 -8.44 5.26 15.76
N TRP A 185 -7.36 5.38 14.99
CA TRP A 185 -5.99 5.42 15.49
C TRP A 185 -5.37 6.83 15.50
N GLY A 186 -6.05 7.80 14.89
CA GLY A 186 -5.52 9.16 14.76
C GLY A 186 -5.22 9.84 16.10
N SER A 187 -6.07 9.63 17.14
CA SER A 187 -5.83 10.16 18.48
C SER A 187 -4.59 9.55 19.18
N LEU A 188 -4.10 8.41 18.70
CA LEU A 188 -2.88 7.74 19.17
C LEU A 188 -1.63 8.18 18.38
N GLY A 189 -1.79 9.11 17.43
CA GLY A 189 -0.70 9.56 16.56
C GLY A 189 -0.30 8.56 15.48
N ILE A 190 -1.05 7.48 15.28
CA ILE A 190 -0.81 6.52 14.20
C ILE A 190 -1.43 7.05 12.92
N ARG A 191 -0.67 7.07 11.84
CA ARG A 191 -1.12 7.46 10.51
C ARG A 191 -1.43 6.23 9.69
N VAL A 192 -2.53 6.24 8.95
CA VAL A 192 -2.93 5.14 8.07
C VAL A 192 -3.30 5.71 6.71
N ASN A 193 -2.63 5.28 5.66
CA ASN A 193 -2.82 5.78 4.30
C ASN A 193 -2.87 4.66 3.27
N CYS A 194 -3.32 5.01 2.07
CA CYS A 194 -3.40 4.11 0.94
C CYS A 194 -2.76 4.72 -0.30
N VAL A 195 -1.97 3.96 -1.02
CA VAL A 195 -1.38 4.33 -2.31
C VAL A 195 -2.23 3.74 -3.43
N ASN A 196 -2.60 4.57 -4.40
CA ASN A 196 -3.36 4.19 -5.59
C ASN A 196 -2.54 4.41 -6.87
N PRO A 197 -1.72 3.47 -7.26
CA PRO A 197 -0.95 3.57 -8.50
C PRO A 197 -1.85 3.32 -9.72
N GLU A 198 -1.64 4.07 -10.79
CA GLU A 198 -2.12 3.69 -12.12
C GLU A 198 -1.43 2.41 -12.59
N ARG A 199 -1.68 2.04 -13.86
CA ARG A 199 -1.05 0.86 -14.47
C ARG A 199 0.46 0.91 -14.30
N THR A 200 1.01 0.01 -13.50
CA THR A 200 2.43 -0.04 -13.16
C THR A 200 3.09 -1.29 -13.75
N LYS A 201 4.26 -1.15 -14.34
CA LYS A 201 5.07 -2.26 -14.85
C LYS A 201 5.55 -3.13 -13.68
N THR A 202 4.87 -4.26 -13.47
CA THR A 202 5.15 -5.24 -12.41
C THR A 202 4.95 -6.66 -12.94
N PRO A 203 5.53 -7.69 -12.31
CA PRO A 203 5.26 -9.09 -12.70
C PRO A 203 3.77 -9.44 -12.66
N MET A 204 3.02 -8.96 -11.66
CA MET A 204 1.56 -9.13 -11.59
C MET A 204 0.87 -8.51 -12.81
N ARG A 205 1.26 -7.31 -13.22
CA ARG A 205 0.68 -6.65 -14.39
C ARG A 205 0.94 -7.44 -15.66
N THR A 206 2.19 -7.81 -15.90
CA THR A 206 2.59 -8.58 -17.09
C THR A 206 1.89 -9.94 -17.14
N LYS A 207 1.77 -10.64 -16.00
CA LYS A 207 1.07 -11.94 -15.92
C LYS A 207 -0.40 -11.83 -16.36
N ASN A 208 -1.09 -10.75 -16.00
CA ASN A 208 -2.54 -10.60 -16.22
C ASN A 208 -2.91 -9.86 -17.50
N PHE A 209 -2.03 -9.01 -18.03
CA PHE A 209 -2.35 -8.14 -19.17
C PHE A 209 -1.39 -8.31 -20.37
N GLY A 210 -0.36 -9.17 -20.22
CA GLY A 210 0.67 -9.34 -21.24
C GLY A 210 1.67 -8.19 -21.27
N ILE A 211 2.40 -8.10 -22.37
CA ILE A 211 3.37 -7.02 -22.61
C ILE A 211 2.62 -5.81 -23.14
N GLU A 212 2.75 -4.69 -22.45
CA GLU A 212 2.16 -3.39 -22.84
C GLU A 212 3.28 -2.40 -23.20
N PRO A 213 3.02 -1.36 -24.01
CA PRO A 213 4.00 -0.32 -24.30
C PRO A 213 4.49 0.37 -23.01
N GLU A 214 5.80 0.54 -22.86
CA GLU A 214 6.41 1.05 -21.62
C GLU A 214 5.97 2.48 -21.27
N ASP A 215 5.74 3.31 -22.28
CA ASP A 215 5.25 4.69 -22.16
C ASP A 215 3.80 4.79 -21.63
N THR A 216 3.08 3.67 -21.58
CA THR A 216 1.71 3.59 -21.03
C THR A 216 1.67 3.10 -19.58
N LEU A 217 2.81 2.82 -18.98
CA LEU A 217 2.95 2.23 -17.65
C LEU A 217 3.83 3.10 -16.74
N LEU A 218 3.42 3.24 -15.48
CA LEU A 218 4.31 3.72 -14.42
C LEU A 218 5.46 2.72 -14.20
N LYS A 219 6.62 3.23 -13.86
CA LYS A 219 7.69 2.39 -13.30
C LYS A 219 7.37 2.09 -11.85
N SER A 220 7.68 0.88 -11.37
CA SER A 220 7.51 0.52 -9.96
C SER A 220 8.33 1.41 -9.02
N MET A 221 9.49 1.87 -9.46
CA MET A 221 10.33 2.83 -8.74
C MET A 221 9.64 4.19 -8.53
N ASP A 222 8.87 4.70 -9.50
CA ASP A 222 8.14 5.97 -9.34
C ASP A 222 7.09 5.86 -8.22
N VAL A 223 6.45 4.69 -8.13
CA VAL A 223 5.50 4.39 -7.05
C VAL A 223 6.23 4.22 -5.71
N ALA A 224 7.40 3.59 -5.71
CA ALA A 224 8.23 3.44 -4.52
C ALA A 224 8.67 4.80 -3.95
N VAL A 225 9.13 5.72 -4.81
CA VAL A 225 9.50 7.09 -4.41
C VAL A 225 8.33 7.84 -3.80
N ALA A 226 7.15 7.78 -4.44
CA ALA A 226 5.95 8.43 -3.90
C ALA A 226 5.53 7.84 -2.55
N THR A 227 5.67 6.52 -2.37
CA THR A 227 5.41 5.87 -1.09
C THR A 227 6.42 6.29 -0.03
N ALA A 228 7.70 6.35 -0.34
CA ALA A 228 8.73 6.79 0.60
C ALA A 228 8.50 8.24 1.08
N LYS A 229 8.06 9.14 0.19
CA LYS A 229 7.61 10.50 0.56
C LYS A 229 6.41 10.48 1.49
N LEU A 230 5.44 9.60 1.23
CA LEU A 230 4.28 9.44 2.09
C LEU A 230 4.67 8.99 3.50
N LEU A 231 5.65 8.10 3.65
CA LEU A 231 6.12 7.62 4.95
C LEU A 231 6.62 8.76 5.85
N VAL A 232 7.26 9.77 5.28
CA VAL A 232 7.82 10.92 6.02
C VAL A 232 6.89 12.13 6.09
N SER A 233 5.66 12.02 5.57
CA SER A 233 4.62 13.05 5.64
C SER A 233 3.75 12.90 6.89
N ASP A 234 2.98 13.95 7.22
CA ASP A 234 2.02 13.93 8.33
C ASP A 234 0.59 13.53 7.89
N LEU A 235 0.44 13.02 6.66
CA LEU A 235 -0.86 12.67 6.13
C LEU A 235 -1.44 11.41 6.80
N THR A 236 -2.75 11.41 7.02
CA THR A 236 -3.52 10.24 7.46
C THR A 236 -4.89 10.21 6.80
N GLY A 237 -5.46 9.02 6.60
CA GLY A 237 -6.76 8.82 5.97
C GLY A 237 -6.79 9.08 4.47
N GLN A 238 -5.63 9.25 3.82
CA GLN A 238 -5.55 9.68 2.43
C GLN A 238 -5.38 8.51 1.46
N VAL A 239 -5.92 8.70 0.25
CA VAL A 239 -5.64 7.87 -0.92
C VAL A 239 -4.74 8.68 -1.87
N ILE A 240 -3.49 8.28 -1.97
CA ILE A 240 -2.49 8.96 -2.79
C ILE A 240 -2.51 8.42 -4.22
N ASP A 241 -3.10 9.17 -5.12
CA ASP A 241 -3.15 8.83 -6.54
C ASP A 241 -1.78 9.06 -7.20
N ILE A 242 -1.19 8.03 -7.81
CA ILE A 242 0.03 8.12 -8.59
C ILE A 242 -0.32 7.85 -10.05
N LYS A 243 -0.16 8.86 -10.90
CA LYS A 243 -0.59 8.84 -12.30
C LYS A 243 0.59 8.92 -13.25
N LEU A 244 0.46 8.32 -14.42
CA LEU A 244 1.40 8.54 -15.50
C LEU A 244 1.33 10.01 -15.93
N LYS A 245 2.46 10.68 -15.99
CA LYS A 245 2.53 12.03 -16.59
C LYS A 245 2.43 11.89 -18.10
N LEU A 246 1.41 12.50 -18.69
CA LEU A 246 1.23 12.60 -20.14
C LEU A 246 2.10 13.73 -20.71
#